data_2dfcd412866fc65c31c1d67d58e47d97
#
_entry.id   2dfcd412866fc65c31c1d67d58e47d97
#
_cell.length_a   1.000
_cell.length_b   1.000
_cell.length_c   1.000
_cell.angle_alpha   90.00
_cell.angle_beta   90.00
_cell.angle_gamma   90.00
#
_symmetry.space_group_name_H-M   'P 1'
#
loop_
_entity.id
_entity.type
_entity.pdbx_description
1 polymer ?
#
loop_
_entity_poly.entity_id
_entity_poly.type
_entity_poly.pdbx_seq_one_letter_code
_entity_poly.pdbx_strand_id
1 'polypeptide(L)'
;MKTELIETITDAERQAAQEKERAAAQADLLVKEAEDRAKNTLSASADVCKAYSETQLRLAASQCEKRYAEELKKARAEAEESVCEALKNADVSVSGIVKRIVDGENDDK
;
A
#
# COMPACT_ATOMS: atom_id res chain seq x y z
N MET A 1 0.40 -65.95 -46.06
CA MET A 1 -0.73 -65.55 -45.24
C MET A 1 -0.37 -65.36 -43.77
N LYS A 2 0.25 -66.34 -43.13
CA LYS A 2 0.65 -66.18 -41.72
C LYS A 2 1.70 -65.07 -41.53
N THR A 3 2.62 -64.94 -42.49
CA THR A 3 3.71 -63.90 -42.42
C THR A 3 3.12 -62.50 -42.57
N GLU A 4 2.15 -62.29 -43.47
CA GLU A 4 1.49 -61.01 -43.67
C GLU A 4 0.67 -60.57 -42.42
N LEU A 5 0.02 -61.52 -41.76
CA LEU A 5 -0.73 -61.30 -40.57
C LEU A 5 0.18 -60.87 -39.41
N ILE A 6 1.31 -61.55 -39.26
CA ILE A 6 2.33 -61.24 -38.26
C ILE A 6 2.93 -59.87 -38.53
N GLU A 7 3.24 -59.50 -39.76
CA GLU A 7 3.75 -58.21 -40.17
C GLU A 7 2.73 -57.07 -39.83
N THR A 8 1.44 -57.34 -40.14
CA THR A 8 0.36 -56.39 -39.85
C THR A 8 0.25 -56.12 -38.31
N ILE A 9 0.31 -57.20 -37.52
CA ILE A 9 0.24 -57.12 -36.09
C ILE A 9 1.49 -56.38 -35.53
N THR A 10 2.68 -56.67 -36.02
CA THR A 10 3.92 -56.03 -35.64
C THR A 10 3.90 -54.55 -35.99
N ASP A 11 3.41 -54.18 -37.16
CA ASP A 11 3.25 -52.80 -37.58
C ASP A 11 2.25 -52.06 -36.70
N ALA A 12 1.12 -52.69 -36.37
CA ALA A 12 0.13 -52.10 -35.48
C ALA A 12 0.68 -51.88 -34.08
N GLU A 13 1.44 -52.82 -33.54
CA GLU A 13 2.12 -52.69 -32.26
C GLU A 13 3.15 -51.56 -32.27
N ARG A 14 3.91 -51.45 -33.36
CA ARG A 14 4.89 -50.37 -33.53
C ARG A 14 4.23 -49.00 -33.58
N GLN A 15 3.15 -48.86 -34.33
CA GLN A 15 2.38 -47.65 -34.42
C GLN A 15 1.78 -47.28 -33.06
N ALA A 16 1.21 -48.23 -32.32
CA ALA A 16 0.67 -48.02 -31.00
C ALA A 16 1.75 -47.57 -30.00
N ALA A 17 2.93 -48.17 -30.08
CA ALA A 17 4.07 -47.77 -29.23
C ALA A 17 4.53 -46.33 -29.56
N GLN A 18 4.60 -45.98 -30.86
CA GLN A 18 4.97 -44.64 -31.30
C GLN A 18 3.94 -43.60 -30.88
N GLU A 19 2.64 -43.90 -31.00
CA GLU A 19 1.57 -43.01 -30.56
C GLU A 19 1.61 -42.78 -29.04
N LYS A 20 1.85 -43.86 -28.30
CA LYS A 20 1.99 -43.77 -26.82
C LYS A 20 3.18 -42.91 -26.44
N GLU A 21 4.32 -43.09 -27.07
CA GLU A 21 5.53 -42.32 -26.83
C GLU A 21 5.31 -40.84 -27.21
N ARG A 22 4.64 -40.59 -28.35
CA ARG A 22 4.30 -39.24 -28.80
C ARG A 22 3.33 -38.54 -27.83
N ALA A 23 2.32 -39.27 -27.37
CA ALA A 23 1.36 -38.75 -26.40
C ALA A 23 2.05 -38.42 -25.06
N ALA A 24 2.97 -39.26 -24.60
CA ALA A 24 3.75 -38.99 -23.39
C ALA A 24 4.62 -37.74 -23.54
N ALA A 25 5.29 -37.59 -24.69
CA ALA A 25 6.11 -36.41 -24.97
C ALA A 25 5.26 -35.14 -25.06
N GLN A 26 4.07 -35.20 -25.66
CA GLN A 26 3.13 -34.05 -25.67
C GLN A 26 2.63 -33.72 -24.30
N ALA A 27 2.32 -34.71 -23.47
CA ALA A 27 1.88 -34.51 -22.11
C ALA A 27 2.97 -33.80 -21.28
N ASP A 28 4.23 -34.24 -21.39
CA ASP A 28 5.37 -33.62 -20.72
C ASP A 28 5.57 -32.15 -21.16
N LEU A 29 5.43 -31.89 -22.45
CA LEU A 29 5.50 -30.53 -23.00
C LEU A 29 4.39 -29.65 -22.45
N LEU A 30 3.16 -30.13 -22.39
CA LEU A 30 2.03 -29.38 -21.86
C LEU A 30 2.22 -29.06 -20.38
N VAL A 31 2.69 -30.02 -19.61
CA VAL A 31 2.99 -29.79 -18.19
C VAL A 31 4.07 -28.75 -18.02
N LYS A 32 5.14 -28.83 -18.79
CA LYS A 32 6.25 -27.89 -18.76
C LYS A 32 5.80 -26.48 -19.14
N GLU A 33 5.00 -26.35 -20.20
CA GLU A 33 4.44 -25.07 -20.61
C GLU A 33 3.50 -24.48 -19.54
N ALA A 34 2.71 -25.33 -18.89
CA ALA A 34 1.82 -24.91 -17.81
C ALA A 34 2.62 -24.43 -16.59
N GLU A 35 3.69 -25.13 -16.24
CA GLU A 35 4.59 -24.72 -15.16
C GLU A 35 5.26 -23.39 -15.47
N ASP A 36 5.76 -23.21 -16.69
CA ASP A 36 6.39 -21.96 -17.12
C ASP A 36 5.39 -20.79 -17.09
N ARG A 37 4.16 -21.02 -17.55
CA ARG A 37 3.08 -20.02 -17.48
C ARG A 37 2.74 -19.68 -16.04
N ALA A 38 2.66 -20.68 -15.18
CA ALA A 38 2.40 -20.46 -13.75
C ALA A 38 3.49 -19.62 -13.09
N LYS A 39 4.76 -19.92 -13.37
CA LYS A 39 5.90 -19.13 -12.87
C LYS A 39 5.85 -17.69 -13.38
N ASN A 40 5.57 -17.51 -14.67
CA ASN A 40 5.47 -16.16 -15.25
C ASN A 40 4.30 -15.38 -14.65
N THR A 41 3.17 -16.03 -14.43
CA THR A 41 2.00 -15.40 -13.79
C THR A 41 2.31 -15.00 -12.35
N LEU A 42 2.96 -15.86 -11.58
CA LEU A 42 3.38 -15.56 -10.22
C LEU A 42 4.37 -14.39 -10.17
N SER A 43 5.35 -14.40 -11.06
CA SER A 43 6.34 -13.32 -11.17
C SER A 43 5.68 -11.99 -11.53
N ALA A 44 4.80 -11.98 -12.52
CA ALA A 44 4.06 -10.80 -12.93
C ALA A 44 3.14 -10.28 -11.81
N SER A 45 2.47 -11.18 -11.09
CA SER A 45 1.62 -10.82 -9.94
C SER A 45 2.45 -10.22 -8.82
N ALA A 46 3.63 -10.78 -8.53
CA ALA A 46 4.52 -10.24 -7.52
C ALA A 46 4.98 -8.82 -7.87
N ASP A 47 5.31 -8.58 -9.13
CA ASP A 47 5.71 -7.25 -9.63
C ASP A 47 4.55 -6.24 -9.51
N VAL A 48 3.34 -6.65 -9.88
CA VAL A 48 2.13 -5.82 -9.75
C VAL A 48 1.85 -5.50 -8.28
N CYS A 49 1.92 -6.48 -7.40
CA CYS A 49 1.71 -6.29 -5.97
C CYS A 49 2.75 -5.34 -5.37
N LYS A 50 4.01 -5.49 -5.77
CA LYS A 50 5.09 -4.61 -5.33
C LYS A 50 4.86 -3.17 -5.78
N ALA A 51 4.52 -2.96 -7.04
CA ALA A 51 4.22 -1.64 -7.59
C ALA A 51 3.01 -1.00 -6.90
N TYR A 52 1.96 -1.78 -6.65
CA TYR A 52 0.78 -1.33 -5.91
C TYR A 52 1.15 -0.92 -4.48
N SER A 53 1.89 -1.75 -3.79
CA SER A 53 2.35 -1.48 -2.42
C SER A 53 3.18 -0.20 -2.35
N GLU A 54 4.13 -0.02 -3.26
CA GLU A 54 4.95 1.20 -3.34
C GLU A 54 4.10 2.44 -3.60
N THR A 55 3.11 2.33 -4.49
CA THR A 55 2.18 3.42 -4.79
C THR A 55 1.34 3.78 -3.57
N GLN A 56 0.79 2.79 -2.87
CA GLN A 56 -0.01 3.00 -1.67
C GLN A 56 0.80 3.63 -0.54
N LEU A 57 2.03 3.17 -0.34
CA LEU A 57 2.94 3.76 0.66
C LEU A 57 3.27 5.21 0.33
N ARG A 58 3.49 5.52 -0.93
CA ARG A 58 3.77 6.89 -1.39
C ARG A 58 2.58 7.81 -1.17
N LEU A 59 1.38 7.33 -1.50
CA LEU A 59 0.13 8.06 -1.25
C LEU A 59 -0.10 8.29 0.25
N ALA A 60 0.11 7.26 1.07
CA ALA A 60 -0.02 7.38 2.51
C ALA A 60 0.99 8.38 3.09
N ALA A 61 2.24 8.34 2.65
CA ALA A 61 3.26 9.30 3.06
C ALA A 61 2.87 10.73 2.68
N SER A 62 2.38 10.93 1.46
CA SER A 62 1.91 12.24 1.00
C SER A 62 0.73 12.76 1.82
N GLN A 63 -0.23 11.90 2.12
CA GLN A 63 -1.38 12.25 2.97
C GLN A 63 -0.95 12.57 4.39
N CYS A 64 -0.01 11.82 4.94
CA CYS A 64 0.55 12.08 6.27
C CYS A 64 1.28 13.41 6.33
N GLU A 65 2.06 13.75 5.31
CA GLU A 65 2.73 15.06 5.22
C GLU A 65 1.74 16.21 5.18
N LYS A 66 0.70 16.10 4.38
CA LYS A 66 -0.37 17.10 4.30
C LYS A 66 -1.09 17.26 5.64
N ARG A 67 -1.44 16.15 6.26
CA ARG A 67 -2.11 16.12 7.55
C ARG A 67 -1.24 16.74 8.63
N TYR A 68 0.04 16.41 8.63
CA TYR A 68 1.02 17.00 9.56
C TYR A 68 1.10 18.52 9.37
N ALA A 69 1.20 18.99 8.14
CA ALA A 69 1.26 20.42 7.84
C ALA A 69 -0.02 21.14 8.28
N GLU A 70 -1.19 20.57 8.05
CA GLU A 70 -2.47 21.12 8.46
C GLU A 70 -2.62 21.16 9.97
N GLU A 71 -2.27 20.07 10.65
CA GLU A 71 -2.30 20.00 12.13
C GLU A 71 -1.32 20.97 12.76
N LEU A 72 -0.14 21.12 12.19
CA LEU A 72 0.85 22.06 12.66
C LEU A 72 0.38 23.51 12.50
N LYS A 73 -0.22 23.85 11.38
CA LYS A 73 -0.81 25.15 11.11
C LYS A 73 -1.94 25.47 12.10
N LYS A 74 -2.80 24.49 12.34
CA LYS A 74 -3.91 24.58 13.29
C LYS A 74 -3.39 24.78 14.73
N ALA A 75 -2.40 24.00 15.13
CA ALA A 75 -1.79 24.10 16.45
C ALA A 75 -1.12 25.46 16.67
N ARG A 76 -0.45 25.99 15.65
CA ARG A 76 0.14 27.34 15.70
C ARG A 76 -0.92 28.42 15.85
N ALA A 77 -2.01 28.32 15.10
CA ALA A 77 -3.13 29.26 15.19
C ALA A 77 -3.77 29.22 16.59
N GLU A 78 -3.99 28.04 17.14
CA GLU A 78 -4.52 27.88 18.50
C GLU A 78 -3.56 28.41 19.56
N ALA A 79 -2.27 28.20 19.39
CA ALA A 79 -1.25 28.72 20.29
C ALA A 79 -1.20 30.25 20.25
N GLU A 80 -1.25 30.86 19.08
CA GLU A 80 -1.30 32.32 18.91
C GLU A 80 -2.55 32.90 19.55
N GLU A 81 -3.69 32.27 19.37
CA GLU A 81 -4.95 32.67 19.99
C GLU A 81 -4.87 32.60 21.50
N SER A 82 -4.33 31.53 22.07
CA SER A 82 -4.09 31.36 23.50
C SER A 82 -3.18 32.43 24.05
N VAL A 83 -2.10 32.76 23.35
CA VAL A 83 -1.18 33.82 23.74
C VAL A 83 -1.87 35.17 23.72
N CYS A 84 -2.66 35.46 22.67
CA CYS A 84 -3.45 36.68 22.59
C CYS A 84 -4.42 36.84 23.76
N GLU A 85 -5.16 35.78 24.08
CA GLU A 85 -6.10 35.79 25.22
C GLU A 85 -5.37 35.99 26.55
N ALA A 86 -4.23 35.31 26.75
CA ALA A 86 -3.42 35.47 27.95
C ALA A 86 -2.91 36.89 28.10
N LEU A 87 -2.47 37.52 27.01
CA LEU A 87 -2.03 38.92 27.01
C LEU A 87 -3.19 39.88 27.31
N LYS A 88 -4.36 39.66 26.74
CA LYS A 88 -5.55 40.45 27.04
C LYS A 88 -5.95 40.33 28.50
N ASN A 89 -5.94 39.13 29.06
CA ASN A 89 -6.27 38.86 30.44
C ASN A 89 -5.24 39.51 31.38
N ALA A 90 -3.95 39.48 31.01
CA ALA A 90 -2.91 40.18 31.76
C ALA A 90 -3.10 41.68 31.77
N ASP A 91 -3.41 42.28 30.62
CA ASP A 91 -3.70 43.71 30.50
C ASP A 91 -4.92 44.10 31.34
N VAL A 92 -5.99 43.33 31.30
CA VAL A 92 -7.18 43.57 32.12
C VAL A 92 -6.87 43.46 33.61
N SER A 93 -6.08 42.48 34.01
CA SER A 93 -5.67 42.27 35.40
C SER A 93 -4.80 43.45 35.90
N VAL A 94 -3.83 43.82 35.08
CA VAL A 94 -2.95 44.98 35.41
C VAL A 94 -3.76 46.25 35.50
N SER A 95 -4.61 46.52 34.54
CA SER A 95 -5.50 47.70 34.54
C SER A 95 -6.44 47.72 35.76
N GLY A 96 -6.98 46.56 36.14
CA GLY A 96 -7.82 46.41 37.33
C GLY A 96 -7.06 46.69 38.62
N ILE A 97 -5.82 46.23 38.74
CA ILE A 97 -4.97 46.47 39.89
C ILE A 97 -4.61 47.97 39.99
N VAL A 98 -4.18 48.57 38.88
CA VAL A 98 -3.85 49.98 38.80
C VAL A 98 -5.07 50.82 39.20
N LYS A 99 -6.23 50.51 38.68
CA LYS A 99 -7.48 51.21 39.01
C LYS A 99 -7.82 51.09 40.50
N ARG A 100 -7.66 49.94 41.10
CA ARG A 100 -7.88 49.72 42.53
C ARG A 100 -6.93 50.56 43.39
N ILE A 101 -5.68 50.64 43.00
CA ILE A 101 -4.67 51.46 43.72
C ILE A 101 -5.04 52.92 43.63
N VAL A 102 -5.37 53.39 42.44
CA VAL A 102 -5.78 54.81 42.24
C VAL A 102 -7.06 55.13 42.99
N ASP A 103 -8.08 54.31 42.92
CA ASP A 103 -9.35 54.50 43.63
C ASP A 103 -9.18 54.37 45.15
N GLY A 104 -8.32 53.46 45.62
CA GLY A 104 -7.97 53.29 47.03
C GLY A 104 -7.26 54.51 47.59
N GLU A 105 -6.37 55.13 46.84
CA GLU A 105 -5.76 56.42 47.25
C GLU A 105 -6.78 57.53 47.34
N ASN A 106 -7.76 57.57 46.45
CA ASN A 106 -8.84 58.56 46.49
C ASN A 106 -9.80 58.34 47.66
N ASP A 107 -10.07 57.05 48.01
CA ASP A 107 -10.95 56.69 49.12
C ASP A 107 -10.35 57.06 50.53
N ASP A 108 -9.03 57.05 50.65
CA ASP A 108 -8.34 57.39 51.88
C ASP A 108 -8.31 58.91 52.18
N LYS A 109 -8.79 59.66 51.23
CA LYS A 109 -8.95 61.14 51.41
C LYS A 109 -10.39 61.49 51.71
#